data_e2f22dcfa278de9d8769b11a3d04237b
#
_entry.id   e2f22dcfa278de9d8769b11a3d04237b
#
_cell.length_a   1.000
_cell.length_b   1.000
_cell.length_c   1.000
_cell.angle_alpha   90.00
_cell.angle_beta   90.00
_cell.angle_gamma   90.00
#
_symmetry.space_group_name_H-M   'P 1'
#
loop_
_entity.id
_entity.type
_entity.pdbx_description
1 polymer ?
#
loop_
_entity_poly.entity_id
_entity_poly.type
_entity_poly.pdbx_seq_one_letter_code
_entity_poly.pdbx_strand_id
1 'polypeptide(L)'
;MNTAVLLRSLVFLFTFGALVACDSDNNSSSPPAPEEPTAEPPAPELGSIVDVARDAGSFSTLLTALEAAGLDATLADTDSDFTVFAPTDEAFEALPEGALNTLLADTDLLSDVLLYHVITDSVVGSDTALSLAGTTQLMANEAKLAITVRGDALYLNESLVIDTDIEASNGVIHVIDAVLIPTTIGEPEGSIVDLALASPDLTTLVTALQAADLVGALADEDALFTVFAPTDEAFAALGDDAIAALLADTEALTNVLLYHIVGEAAVDSIDAIALYGQMVTMLNEADVTIDVRDGELYINDSKVIIKDIPATNGIIHVIDMVLIPESEDAAEPTGTIVDIAQADPQFSTLVTALEAADLVSTLADETAVFTVFAPTDDAFALLGTDTINSLLADVPTLTNILTYHVIGDQAVGSATAISLDGSDVEMLNGDTVSVSVQDGTLYLNDSAVIVPDVVATNGVIHVIDAVLTPPES
;
A
#
# COMPACT_ATOMS: atom_id res chain seq x y z
N MET A 1 13.12 -23.68 -14.02
CA MET A 1 12.74 -24.78 -14.94
C MET A 1 11.40 -24.41 -15.55
N ASN A 2 11.40 -24.16 -16.84
CA ASN A 2 10.25 -23.68 -17.61
C ASN A 2 9.09 -24.67 -17.63
N THR A 3 7.87 -24.17 -17.47
CA THR A 3 6.70 -24.86 -17.99
C THR A 3 5.79 -23.82 -18.66
N ALA A 4 5.95 -23.69 -19.97
CA ALA A 4 5.05 -22.94 -20.83
C ALA A 4 3.75 -23.74 -21.01
N VAL A 5 2.59 -23.10 -20.75
CA VAL A 5 1.29 -23.64 -21.11
C VAL A 5 0.89 -23.06 -22.46
N LEU A 6 0.91 -23.91 -23.48
CA LEU A 6 0.41 -23.63 -24.82
C LEU A 6 -1.11 -23.68 -24.83
N LEU A 7 -1.76 -22.55 -25.12
CA LEU A 7 -3.19 -22.52 -25.50
C LEU A 7 -3.30 -22.81 -27.00
N ARG A 8 -3.90 -23.95 -27.33
CA ARG A 8 -4.17 -24.38 -28.71
C ARG A 8 -5.46 -23.74 -29.20
N SER A 9 -5.36 -22.84 -30.18
CA SER A 9 -6.47 -22.41 -31.02
C SER A 9 -6.97 -23.59 -31.86
N LEU A 10 -8.24 -23.96 -31.72
CA LEU A 10 -8.90 -24.97 -32.50
C LEU A 10 -9.61 -24.30 -33.69
N VAL A 11 -8.97 -24.33 -34.85
CA VAL A 11 -9.58 -23.92 -36.12
C VAL A 11 -10.44 -25.08 -36.61
N PHE A 12 -11.76 -24.92 -36.66
CA PHE A 12 -12.67 -25.84 -37.29
C PHE A 12 -12.70 -25.57 -38.82
N LEU A 13 -12.08 -26.47 -39.59
CA LEU A 13 -12.18 -26.49 -41.05
C LEU A 13 -13.36 -27.39 -41.44
N PHE A 14 -14.47 -26.80 -41.90
CA PHE A 14 -15.55 -27.55 -42.52
C PHE A 14 -15.20 -27.87 -43.98
N THR A 15 -14.90 -29.12 -44.28
CA THR A 15 -14.83 -29.64 -45.66
C THR A 15 -16.23 -30.13 -46.07
N PHE A 16 -16.81 -29.45 -47.04
CA PHE A 16 -18.01 -29.92 -47.75
C PHE A 16 -17.61 -30.95 -48.79
N GLY A 17 -17.98 -32.20 -48.57
CA GLY A 17 -17.87 -33.25 -49.55
C GLY A 17 -19.16 -33.26 -50.45
N ALA A 18 -18.98 -33.00 -51.72
CA ALA A 18 -20.04 -33.13 -52.72
C ALA A 18 -20.13 -34.58 -53.18
N LEU A 19 -21.30 -35.19 -52.91
CA LEU A 19 -21.72 -36.44 -53.59
C LEU A 19 -22.51 -36.06 -54.83
N VAL A 20 -21.95 -36.42 -55.98
CA VAL A 20 -22.66 -36.36 -57.28
C VAL A 20 -23.50 -37.62 -57.40
N ALA A 21 -24.84 -37.47 -57.49
CA ALA A 21 -25.73 -38.47 -58.00
C ALA A 21 -26.35 -37.93 -59.30
N CYS A 22 -26.03 -38.55 -60.40
CA CYS A 22 -26.74 -38.34 -61.66
C CYS A 22 -28.12 -39.01 -61.58
N ASP A 23 -29.15 -38.23 -61.84
CA ASP A 23 -30.37 -38.78 -62.43
C ASP A 23 -30.89 -37.80 -63.49
N SER A 24 -31.25 -38.37 -64.63
CA SER A 24 -31.69 -37.67 -65.82
C SER A 24 -33.18 -37.50 -65.76
N ASP A 25 -33.70 -36.25 -65.70
CA ASP A 25 -34.98 -35.96 -66.33
C ASP A 25 -35.07 -34.47 -66.70
N ASN A 26 -35.41 -34.32 -67.95
CA ASN A 26 -35.47 -33.11 -68.73
C ASN A 26 -36.69 -32.24 -68.32
N ASN A 27 -36.47 -31.07 -67.70
CA ASN A 27 -37.47 -30.01 -67.74
C ASN A 27 -36.78 -28.64 -67.66
N SER A 28 -36.96 -27.85 -68.73
CA SER A 28 -36.41 -26.49 -68.88
C SER A 28 -37.11 -25.50 -67.96
N SER A 29 -36.43 -25.12 -66.90
CA SER A 29 -36.68 -23.88 -66.20
C SER A 29 -35.34 -23.22 -65.91
N SER A 30 -35.17 -21.96 -66.30
CA SER A 30 -33.98 -21.13 -66.09
C SER A 30 -33.61 -21.11 -64.59
N PRO A 31 -32.31 -21.21 -64.27
CA PRO A 31 -31.89 -21.07 -62.87
C PRO A 31 -32.21 -19.65 -62.37
N PRO A 32 -32.62 -19.49 -61.09
CA PRO A 32 -32.75 -18.17 -60.48
C PRO A 32 -31.38 -17.50 -60.52
N ALA A 33 -31.38 -16.21 -60.76
CA ALA A 33 -30.16 -15.37 -60.69
C ALA A 33 -29.52 -15.55 -59.33
N PRO A 34 -28.18 -15.52 -59.22
CA PRO A 34 -27.52 -15.49 -57.91
C PRO A 34 -28.09 -14.32 -57.09
N GLU A 35 -28.62 -14.60 -55.92
CA GLU A 35 -28.90 -13.54 -54.94
C GLU A 35 -27.60 -12.83 -54.66
N GLU A 36 -27.57 -11.52 -54.92
CA GLU A 36 -26.47 -10.65 -54.48
C GLU A 36 -26.37 -10.80 -52.94
N PRO A 37 -25.18 -10.96 -52.39
CA PRO A 37 -25.02 -10.97 -50.95
C PRO A 37 -25.61 -9.68 -50.40
N THR A 38 -26.69 -9.80 -49.61
CA THR A 38 -27.21 -8.71 -48.82
C THR A 38 -26.06 -8.15 -47.99
N ALA A 39 -25.64 -6.94 -48.33
CA ALA A 39 -24.63 -6.22 -47.52
C ALA A 39 -25.15 -6.21 -46.08
N GLU A 40 -24.38 -6.78 -45.19
CA GLU A 40 -24.60 -6.62 -43.74
C GLU A 40 -24.79 -5.13 -43.47
N PRO A 41 -25.79 -4.71 -42.68
CA PRO A 41 -25.92 -3.29 -42.37
C PRO A 41 -24.60 -2.83 -41.76
N PRO A 42 -24.09 -1.63 -42.11
CA PRO A 42 -22.88 -1.10 -41.53
C PRO A 42 -23.03 -1.11 -40.01
N ALA A 43 -21.99 -1.54 -39.30
CA ALA A 43 -21.92 -1.45 -37.85
C ALA A 43 -22.28 -0.01 -37.44
N PRO A 44 -23.02 0.21 -36.35
CA PRO A 44 -23.34 1.54 -35.89
C PRO A 44 -22.03 2.32 -35.74
N GLU A 45 -21.95 3.47 -36.38
CA GLU A 45 -20.79 4.38 -36.22
C GLU A 45 -20.75 4.84 -34.75
N LEU A 46 -19.61 4.63 -34.10
CA LEU A 46 -19.39 5.10 -32.74
C LEU A 46 -19.46 6.64 -32.75
N GLY A 47 -20.15 7.22 -31.75
CA GLY A 47 -20.14 8.64 -31.50
C GLY A 47 -18.78 9.09 -30.93
N SER A 48 -18.54 10.39 -30.86
CA SER A 48 -17.38 10.96 -30.14
C SER A 48 -17.43 10.62 -28.64
N ILE A 49 -16.31 10.82 -27.94
CA ILE A 49 -16.22 10.68 -26.46
C ILE A 49 -17.37 11.44 -25.77
N VAL A 50 -17.68 12.66 -26.23
CA VAL A 50 -18.77 13.48 -25.66
C VAL A 50 -20.15 12.85 -25.94
N ASP A 51 -20.36 12.24 -27.12
CA ASP A 51 -21.61 11.59 -27.46
C ASP A 51 -21.81 10.31 -26.63
N VAL A 52 -20.75 9.51 -26.52
CA VAL A 52 -20.75 8.27 -25.71
C VAL A 52 -20.99 8.60 -24.22
N ALA A 53 -20.33 9.63 -23.68
CA ALA A 53 -20.55 10.06 -22.30
C ALA A 53 -21.99 10.57 -22.08
N ARG A 54 -22.58 11.25 -23.07
CA ARG A 54 -23.98 11.72 -23.00
C ARG A 54 -24.96 10.57 -23.01
N ASP A 55 -24.72 9.55 -23.83
CA ASP A 55 -25.60 8.40 -23.98
C ASP A 55 -25.53 7.45 -22.76
N ALA A 56 -24.41 7.41 -22.06
CA ALA A 56 -24.22 6.61 -20.84
C ALA A 56 -25.06 7.11 -19.65
N GLY A 57 -25.36 8.41 -19.57
CA GLY A 57 -26.27 8.99 -18.57
C GLY A 57 -25.70 9.12 -17.15
N SER A 58 -24.47 8.67 -16.89
CA SER A 58 -23.79 8.71 -15.59
C SER A 58 -22.77 9.85 -15.48
N PHE A 59 -22.69 10.73 -16.47
CA PHE A 59 -21.68 11.79 -16.60
C PHE A 59 -22.28 13.17 -16.79
N SER A 60 -23.49 13.42 -16.24
CA SER A 60 -24.20 14.67 -16.44
C SER A 60 -23.45 15.88 -15.87
N THR A 61 -22.79 15.70 -14.75
CA THR A 61 -21.96 16.72 -14.08
C THR A 61 -20.70 17.00 -14.88
N LEU A 62 -20.01 15.95 -15.36
CA LEU A 62 -18.83 16.07 -16.22
C LEU A 62 -19.16 16.86 -17.50
N LEU A 63 -20.25 16.49 -18.19
CA LEU A 63 -20.69 17.19 -19.41
C LEU A 63 -21.00 18.67 -19.16
N THR A 64 -21.65 18.98 -18.04
CA THR A 64 -21.92 20.37 -17.62
C THR A 64 -20.61 21.12 -17.35
N ALA A 65 -19.64 20.49 -16.74
CA ALA A 65 -18.31 21.07 -16.47
C ALA A 65 -17.54 21.31 -17.78
N LEU A 66 -17.56 20.35 -18.72
CA LEU A 66 -16.93 20.50 -20.04
C LEU A 66 -17.54 21.66 -20.86
N GLU A 67 -18.87 21.78 -20.83
CA GLU A 67 -19.56 22.90 -21.47
C GLU A 67 -19.19 24.27 -20.83
N ALA A 68 -19.11 24.31 -19.48
CA ALA A 68 -18.71 25.51 -18.75
C ALA A 68 -17.26 25.95 -19.03
N ALA A 69 -16.35 24.98 -19.21
CA ALA A 69 -14.96 25.21 -19.58
C ALA A 69 -14.74 25.42 -21.08
N GLY A 70 -15.76 25.18 -21.94
CA GLY A 70 -15.65 25.26 -23.40
C GLY A 70 -14.78 24.15 -24.02
N LEU A 71 -14.62 23.03 -23.35
CA LEU A 71 -13.82 21.87 -23.78
C LEU A 71 -14.62 20.80 -24.53
N ASP A 72 -15.95 20.92 -24.54
CA ASP A 72 -16.87 19.97 -25.17
C ASP A 72 -16.60 19.83 -26.68
N ALA A 73 -16.36 20.94 -27.39
CA ALA A 73 -16.04 20.92 -28.81
C ALA A 73 -14.66 20.29 -29.09
N THR A 74 -13.70 20.48 -28.22
CA THR A 74 -12.35 19.90 -28.35
C THR A 74 -12.39 18.38 -28.19
N LEU A 75 -13.10 17.88 -27.19
CA LEU A 75 -13.24 16.44 -26.94
C LEU A 75 -14.23 15.74 -27.90
N ALA A 76 -15.02 16.51 -28.67
CA ALA A 76 -15.87 16.03 -29.75
C ALA A 76 -15.14 15.97 -31.12
N ASP A 77 -13.92 16.48 -31.21
CA ASP A 77 -13.13 16.48 -32.45
C ASP A 77 -12.71 15.04 -32.81
N THR A 78 -13.18 14.58 -33.95
CA THR A 78 -12.92 13.20 -34.45
C THR A 78 -11.61 13.08 -35.22
N ASP A 79 -10.88 14.14 -35.42
CA ASP A 79 -9.56 14.14 -36.06
C ASP A 79 -8.42 13.99 -35.02
N SER A 80 -8.74 13.97 -33.74
CA SER A 80 -7.81 13.82 -32.61
C SER A 80 -8.13 12.58 -31.80
N ASP A 81 -7.10 11.94 -31.23
CA ASP A 81 -7.23 10.76 -30.37
C ASP A 81 -7.11 11.15 -28.89
N PHE A 82 -8.03 10.64 -28.06
CA PHE A 82 -8.05 10.93 -26.64
C PHE A 82 -8.18 9.66 -25.78
N THR A 83 -7.59 9.70 -24.60
CA THR A 83 -8.01 8.84 -23.49
C THR A 83 -8.61 9.73 -22.41
N VAL A 84 -9.84 9.47 -22.02
CA VAL A 84 -10.55 10.24 -21.01
C VAL A 84 -10.85 9.39 -19.80
N PHE A 85 -10.39 9.83 -18.63
CA PHE A 85 -10.76 9.30 -17.34
C PHE A 85 -12.00 10.04 -16.85
N ALA A 86 -13.18 9.42 -16.96
CA ALA A 86 -14.46 10.06 -16.73
C ALA A 86 -14.98 9.78 -15.31
N PRO A 87 -14.98 10.78 -14.41
CA PRO A 87 -15.59 10.64 -13.10
C PRO A 87 -17.12 10.58 -13.22
N THR A 88 -17.74 9.68 -12.46
CA THR A 88 -19.20 9.55 -12.41
C THR A 88 -19.84 10.74 -11.69
N ASP A 89 -21.16 10.87 -11.80
CA ASP A 89 -21.90 11.90 -11.04
C ASP A 89 -21.71 11.70 -9.53
N GLU A 90 -21.63 10.46 -9.05
CA GLU A 90 -21.32 10.11 -7.65
C GLU A 90 -19.90 10.57 -7.24
N ALA A 91 -18.91 10.48 -8.14
CA ALA A 91 -17.56 10.97 -7.88
C ALA A 91 -17.54 12.50 -7.64
N PHE A 92 -18.36 13.25 -8.37
CA PHE A 92 -18.54 14.69 -8.14
C PHE A 92 -19.31 14.98 -6.84
N GLU A 93 -20.29 14.15 -6.47
CA GLU A 93 -21.01 14.28 -5.21
C GLU A 93 -20.14 14.00 -3.99
N ALA A 94 -19.10 13.17 -4.15
CA ALA A 94 -18.12 12.86 -3.10
C ALA A 94 -17.14 14.00 -2.81
N LEU A 95 -17.05 15.01 -3.69
CA LEU A 95 -16.21 16.18 -3.43
C LEU A 95 -16.63 16.91 -2.15
N PRO A 96 -15.69 17.55 -1.43
CA PRO A 96 -16.01 18.37 -0.26
C PRO A 96 -17.09 19.41 -0.57
N GLU A 97 -17.93 19.71 0.44
CA GLU A 97 -19.05 20.65 0.29
C GLU A 97 -18.57 22.01 -0.26
N GLY A 98 -19.13 22.42 -1.37
CA GLY A 98 -18.78 23.67 -2.06
C GLY A 98 -17.62 23.60 -3.05
N ALA A 99 -16.84 22.51 -3.08
CA ALA A 99 -15.70 22.35 -4.01
C ALA A 99 -16.14 22.43 -5.47
N LEU A 100 -17.19 21.71 -5.86
CA LEU A 100 -17.74 21.77 -7.21
C LEU A 100 -18.18 23.20 -7.59
N ASN A 101 -18.82 23.95 -6.67
CA ASN A 101 -19.21 25.33 -6.93
C ASN A 101 -18.00 26.25 -7.11
N THR A 102 -16.93 26.01 -6.38
CA THR A 102 -15.67 26.76 -6.52
C THR A 102 -15.04 26.50 -7.89
N LEU A 103 -14.98 25.24 -8.31
CA LEU A 103 -14.49 24.85 -9.65
C LEU A 103 -15.32 25.50 -10.76
N LEU A 104 -16.66 25.44 -10.68
CA LEU A 104 -17.54 26.03 -11.69
C LEU A 104 -17.49 27.55 -11.72
N ALA A 105 -17.05 28.21 -10.64
CA ALA A 105 -16.91 29.68 -10.58
C ALA A 105 -15.59 30.19 -11.15
N ASP A 106 -14.57 29.31 -11.25
CA ASP A 106 -13.23 29.61 -11.80
C ASP A 106 -12.97 28.76 -13.04
N THR A 107 -13.15 29.37 -14.21
CA THR A 107 -13.05 28.64 -15.49
C THR A 107 -11.62 28.15 -15.77
N ASP A 108 -10.60 28.86 -15.30
CA ASP A 108 -9.20 28.47 -15.51
C ASP A 108 -8.87 27.25 -14.66
N LEU A 109 -9.26 27.27 -13.39
CA LEU A 109 -9.12 26.11 -12.48
C LEU A 109 -9.94 24.91 -12.96
N LEU A 110 -11.17 25.14 -13.42
CA LEU A 110 -12.03 24.09 -13.98
C LEU A 110 -11.38 23.44 -15.21
N SER A 111 -10.83 24.25 -16.10
CA SER A 111 -10.14 23.76 -17.31
C SER A 111 -8.91 22.93 -16.94
N ASP A 112 -8.12 23.37 -15.97
CA ASP A 112 -6.95 22.64 -15.48
C ASP A 112 -7.33 21.27 -14.90
N VAL A 113 -8.36 21.22 -14.05
CA VAL A 113 -8.88 19.96 -13.50
C VAL A 113 -9.42 19.05 -14.62
N LEU A 114 -10.19 19.56 -15.58
CA LEU A 114 -10.73 18.76 -16.67
C LEU A 114 -9.63 18.22 -17.60
N LEU A 115 -8.62 19.02 -17.91
CA LEU A 115 -7.46 18.59 -18.71
C LEU A 115 -6.60 17.55 -17.96
N TYR A 116 -6.62 17.55 -16.63
CA TYR A 116 -5.97 16.51 -15.82
C TYR A 116 -6.65 15.14 -15.93
N HIS A 117 -7.85 15.07 -16.51
CA HIS A 117 -8.57 13.83 -16.81
C HIS A 117 -8.33 13.32 -18.23
N VAL A 118 -7.50 13.99 -19.04
CA VAL A 118 -7.36 13.71 -20.46
C VAL A 118 -5.91 13.43 -20.82
N ILE A 119 -5.68 12.37 -21.60
CA ILE A 119 -4.44 12.18 -22.37
C ILE A 119 -4.75 12.51 -23.82
N THR A 120 -3.94 13.38 -24.44
CA THR A 120 -4.06 13.76 -25.84
C THR A 120 -3.16 12.92 -26.73
N ASP A 121 -3.53 12.81 -28.01
CA ASP A 121 -2.73 12.16 -29.07
C ASP A 121 -2.42 10.68 -28.80
N SER A 122 -3.21 10.02 -27.94
CA SER A 122 -2.99 8.63 -27.58
C SER A 122 -4.27 7.95 -27.09
N VAL A 123 -4.49 6.72 -27.55
CA VAL A 123 -5.53 5.82 -27.03
C VAL A 123 -4.87 4.79 -26.15
N VAL A 124 -5.02 4.92 -24.83
CA VAL A 124 -4.45 4.04 -23.81
C VAL A 124 -5.55 3.10 -23.33
N GLY A 125 -5.59 1.89 -23.83
CA GLY A 125 -6.49 0.86 -23.32
C GLY A 125 -6.01 0.28 -21.98
N SER A 126 -6.90 -0.48 -21.30
CA SER A 126 -6.65 -1.07 -19.98
C SER A 126 -5.39 -1.92 -19.93
N ASP A 127 -5.12 -2.75 -20.94
CA ASP A 127 -3.89 -3.57 -21.03
C ASP A 127 -2.62 -2.70 -21.04
N THR A 128 -2.67 -1.55 -21.73
CA THR A 128 -1.55 -0.60 -21.76
C THR A 128 -1.41 0.09 -20.41
N ALA A 129 -2.52 0.56 -19.81
CA ALA A 129 -2.52 1.17 -18.49
C ALA A 129 -1.96 0.22 -17.41
N LEU A 130 -2.34 -1.07 -17.44
CA LEU A 130 -1.77 -2.08 -16.55
C LEU A 130 -0.26 -2.26 -16.74
N SER A 131 0.24 -2.15 -17.98
CA SER A 131 1.69 -2.24 -18.27
C SER A 131 2.47 -1.00 -17.78
N LEU A 132 1.79 0.13 -17.56
CA LEU A 132 2.33 1.37 -17.03
C LEU A 132 2.23 1.47 -15.51
N ALA A 133 1.72 0.44 -14.83
CA ALA A 133 1.64 0.43 -13.38
C ALA A 133 3.02 0.64 -12.73
N GLY A 134 3.06 1.48 -11.70
CA GLY A 134 4.31 1.90 -11.06
C GLY A 134 5.04 3.03 -11.77
N THR A 135 4.37 3.73 -12.70
CA THR A 135 4.91 4.91 -13.39
C THR A 135 3.95 6.10 -13.31
N THR A 136 4.45 7.27 -13.69
CA THR A 136 3.62 8.46 -13.89
C THR A 136 3.39 8.74 -15.37
N GLN A 137 2.20 9.27 -15.70
CA GLN A 137 1.80 9.71 -17.03
C GLN A 137 1.55 11.22 -17.02
N LEU A 138 2.03 11.94 -18.05
CA LEU A 138 1.69 13.35 -18.25
C LEU A 138 0.29 13.48 -18.86
N MET A 139 -0.52 14.33 -18.24
CA MET A 139 -1.87 14.64 -18.67
C MET A 139 -1.89 15.87 -19.60
N ALA A 140 -3.05 16.20 -20.15
CA ALA A 140 -3.21 17.32 -21.10
C ALA A 140 -2.90 18.71 -20.49
N ASN A 141 -2.94 18.83 -19.15
CA ASN A 141 -2.50 20.03 -18.42
C ASN A 141 -1.02 19.99 -18.00
N GLU A 142 -0.24 19.04 -18.53
CA GLU A 142 1.18 18.82 -18.21
C GLU A 142 1.46 18.35 -16.77
N ALA A 143 0.43 18.11 -15.93
CA ALA A 143 0.61 17.54 -14.62
C ALA A 143 0.80 16.01 -14.70
N LYS A 144 1.51 15.44 -13.72
CA LYS A 144 1.73 14.00 -13.60
C LYS A 144 0.52 13.30 -12.99
N LEU A 145 0.22 12.09 -13.45
CA LEU A 145 -0.77 11.17 -12.91
C LEU A 145 -0.08 9.84 -12.59
N ALA A 146 -0.18 9.35 -11.38
CA ALA A 146 0.35 8.03 -11.01
C ALA A 146 -0.61 6.93 -11.44
N ILE A 147 -0.06 5.87 -12.03
CA ILE A 147 -0.79 4.66 -12.42
C ILE A 147 -0.32 3.53 -11.50
N THR A 148 -1.22 2.94 -10.72
CA THR A 148 -0.90 1.85 -9.80
C THR A 148 -1.89 0.70 -9.91
N VAL A 149 -1.44 -0.50 -9.56
CA VAL A 149 -2.30 -1.68 -9.41
C VAL A 149 -2.26 -2.12 -7.95
N ARG A 150 -3.42 -2.15 -7.31
CA ARG A 150 -3.57 -2.55 -5.91
C ARG A 150 -4.49 -3.77 -5.87
N GLY A 151 -3.94 -4.93 -5.51
CA GLY A 151 -4.62 -6.20 -5.76
C GLY A 151 -4.85 -6.43 -7.26
N ASP A 152 -6.10 -6.60 -7.67
CA ASP A 152 -6.50 -6.77 -9.08
C ASP A 152 -7.09 -5.50 -9.70
N ALA A 153 -7.05 -4.36 -9.01
CA ALA A 153 -7.69 -3.12 -9.41
C ALA A 153 -6.68 -2.06 -9.88
N LEU A 154 -7.06 -1.33 -10.93
CA LEU A 154 -6.29 -0.21 -11.50
C LEU A 154 -6.69 1.09 -10.78
N TYR A 155 -5.69 1.85 -10.35
CA TYR A 155 -5.87 3.15 -9.71
C TYR A 155 -5.11 4.24 -10.46
N LEU A 156 -5.69 5.41 -10.49
CA LEU A 156 -5.13 6.66 -11.02
C LEU A 156 -4.99 7.63 -9.84
N ASN A 157 -3.77 7.87 -9.38
CA ASN A 157 -3.53 8.43 -8.06
C ASN A 157 -4.25 7.60 -6.98
N GLU A 158 -5.30 8.15 -6.39
CA GLU A 158 -6.12 7.54 -5.37
C GLU A 158 -7.49 7.06 -5.91
N SER A 159 -7.82 7.38 -7.18
CA SER A 159 -9.10 7.04 -7.80
C SER A 159 -9.09 5.63 -8.39
N LEU A 160 -10.11 4.85 -8.09
CA LEU A 160 -10.33 3.52 -8.66
C LEU A 160 -10.91 3.62 -10.06
N VAL A 161 -10.35 2.88 -11.01
CA VAL A 161 -10.96 2.67 -12.33
C VAL A 161 -12.02 1.59 -12.21
N ILE A 162 -13.31 1.97 -12.34
CA ILE A 162 -14.47 1.08 -12.13
C ILE A 162 -15.00 0.45 -13.41
N ASP A 163 -14.72 1.05 -14.58
CA ASP A 163 -15.02 0.48 -15.90
C ASP A 163 -13.96 0.93 -16.90
N THR A 164 -13.61 0.08 -17.86
CA THR A 164 -12.52 0.33 -18.80
C THR A 164 -12.95 0.14 -20.24
N ASP A 165 -12.18 0.74 -21.15
CA ASP A 165 -12.23 0.47 -22.58
C ASP A 165 -13.60 0.73 -23.24
N ILE A 166 -14.30 1.78 -22.79
CA ILE A 166 -15.53 2.25 -23.48
C ILE A 166 -15.08 2.97 -24.74
N GLU A 167 -15.30 2.33 -25.89
CA GLU A 167 -14.84 2.82 -27.18
C GLU A 167 -15.66 4.00 -27.68
N ALA A 168 -14.99 5.02 -28.23
CA ALA A 168 -15.55 6.13 -28.97
C ALA A 168 -14.86 6.28 -30.33
N SER A 169 -15.43 7.06 -31.26
CA SER A 169 -14.87 7.30 -32.60
C SER A 169 -13.52 8.02 -32.55
N ASN A 170 -13.22 8.74 -31.47
CA ASN A 170 -12.01 9.53 -31.27
C ASN A 170 -11.27 9.18 -29.98
N GLY A 171 -11.38 7.91 -29.52
CA GLY A 171 -10.61 7.46 -28.37
C GLY A 171 -11.31 6.47 -27.46
N VAL A 172 -10.91 6.47 -26.19
CA VAL A 172 -11.40 5.55 -25.17
C VAL A 172 -11.76 6.31 -23.90
N ILE A 173 -12.78 5.82 -23.18
CA ILE A 173 -13.18 6.33 -21.86
C ILE A 173 -12.92 5.23 -20.84
N HIS A 174 -12.29 5.59 -19.72
CA HIS A 174 -12.20 4.81 -18.51
C HIS A 174 -13.00 5.52 -17.42
N VAL A 175 -13.88 4.81 -16.74
CA VAL A 175 -14.74 5.37 -15.70
C VAL A 175 -14.04 5.29 -14.35
N ILE A 176 -14.05 6.38 -13.61
CA ILE A 176 -13.40 6.50 -12.31
C ILE A 176 -14.38 6.92 -11.22
N ASP A 177 -14.10 6.48 -9.98
CA ASP A 177 -14.96 6.71 -8.81
C ASP A 177 -14.69 8.01 -8.06
N ALA A 178 -13.61 8.74 -8.41
CA ALA A 178 -13.27 10.02 -7.82
C ALA A 178 -12.79 11.04 -8.88
N VAL A 179 -13.00 12.32 -8.61
CA VAL A 179 -12.49 13.40 -9.46
C VAL A 179 -10.99 13.58 -9.21
N LEU A 180 -10.19 13.52 -10.27
CA LEU A 180 -8.75 13.76 -10.20
C LEU A 180 -8.49 15.26 -10.02
N ILE A 181 -7.82 15.62 -8.94
CA ILE A 181 -7.41 17.00 -8.67
C ILE A 181 -5.89 17.08 -8.86
N PRO A 182 -5.39 17.94 -9.77
CA PRO A 182 -3.95 18.11 -9.94
C PRO A 182 -3.34 18.74 -8.69
N THR A 183 -2.20 18.20 -8.24
CA THR A 183 -1.41 18.84 -7.19
C THR A 183 -0.67 20.04 -7.77
N THR A 184 -0.96 21.23 -7.26
CA THR A 184 -0.18 22.42 -7.58
C THR A 184 0.89 22.60 -6.51
N ILE A 185 2.15 22.29 -6.87
CA ILE A 185 3.30 22.57 -6.03
C ILE A 185 3.60 24.07 -6.17
N GLY A 186 3.53 24.81 -5.04
CA GLY A 186 3.80 26.24 -5.01
C GLY A 186 5.27 26.57 -5.30
N GLU A 187 5.58 27.86 -5.38
CA GLU A 187 6.98 28.30 -5.46
C GLU A 187 7.68 28.11 -4.10
N PRO A 188 8.94 27.64 -4.08
CA PRO A 188 9.66 27.43 -2.82
C PRO A 188 9.94 28.76 -2.10
N GLU A 189 9.66 28.82 -0.80
CA GLU A 189 9.87 30.02 0.03
C GLU A 189 11.23 29.99 0.79
N GLY A 190 11.99 28.89 0.71
CA GLY A 190 13.28 28.73 1.36
C GLY A 190 13.79 27.30 1.23
N SER A 191 14.94 27.01 1.85
CA SER A 191 15.47 25.67 1.94
C SER A 191 14.63 24.78 2.88
N ILE A 192 14.83 23.47 2.82
CA ILE A 192 14.19 22.51 3.74
C ILE A 192 14.39 22.94 5.20
N VAL A 193 15.61 23.41 5.54
CA VAL A 193 15.93 23.86 6.89
C VAL A 193 15.21 25.16 7.25
N ASP A 194 15.10 26.11 6.32
CA ASP A 194 14.39 27.38 6.55
C ASP A 194 12.91 27.13 6.83
N LEU A 195 12.28 26.25 6.05
CA LEU A 195 10.88 25.86 6.21
C LEU A 195 10.64 25.11 7.51
N ALA A 196 11.53 24.17 7.89
CA ALA A 196 11.43 23.47 9.15
C ALA A 196 11.58 24.41 10.36
N LEU A 197 12.52 25.38 10.29
CA LEU A 197 12.70 26.41 11.32
C LEU A 197 11.50 27.36 11.43
N ALA A 198 10.79 27.62 10.34
CA ALA A 198 9.62 28.50 10.31
C ALA A 198 8.34 27.78 10.81
N SER A 199 8.32 26.45 10.82
CA SER A 199 7.16 25.65 11.23
C SER A 199 7.07 25.53 12.75
N PRO A 200 5.92 25.88 13.36
CA PRO A 200 5.70 25.72 14.79
C PRO A 200 5.55 24.25 15.22
N ASP A 201 5.27 23.35 14.28
CA ASP A 201 4.94 21.93 14.54
C ASP A 201 6.14 21.00 14.33
N LEU A 202 7.32 21.53 13.97
CA LEU A 202 8.54 20.77 13.68
C LEU A 202 9.71 21.14 14.61
N THR A 203 9.43 21.69 15.80
CA THR A 203 10.45 22.22 16.73
C THR A 203 11.35 21.13 17.29
N THR A 204 10.80 19.95 17.54
CA THR A 204 11.54 18.77 18.01
C THR A 204 12.45 18.22 16.93
N LEU A 205 11.98 18.12 15.67
CA LEU A 205 12.81 17.75 14.53
C LEU A 205 14.00 18.67 14.35
N VAL A 206 13.79 19.99 14.40
CA VAL A 206 14.86 20.99 14.31
C VAL A 206 15.89 20.81 15.43
N THR A 207 15.43 20.57 16.66
CA THR A 207 16.30 20.30 17.81
C THR A 207 17.14 19.04 17.59
N ALA A 208 16.52 17.97 17.08
CA ALA A 208 17.20 16.72 16.76
C ALA A 208 18.24 16.89 15.64
N LEU A 209 17.90 17.61 14.56
CA LEU A 209 18.83 17.93 13.47
C LEU A 209 20.03 18.75 13.93
N GLN A 210 19.83 19.68 14.88
CA GLN A 210 20.92 20.46 15.50
C GLN A 210 21.82 19.58 16.37
N ALA A 211 21.25 18.66 17.13
CA ALA A 211 21.99 17.74 17.99
C ALA A 211 22.84 16.74 17.18
N ALA A 212 22.35 16.34 16.00
CA ALA A 212 23.07 15.45 15.06
C ALA A 212 24.02 16.17 14.10
N ASP A 213 24.14 17.52 14.16
CA ASP A 213 24.96 18.35 13.23
C ASP A 213 24.57 18.21 11.74
N LEU A 214 23.29 17.88 11.46
CA LEU A 214 22.78 17.65 10.10
C LEU A 214 22.24 18.92 9.42
N VAL A 215 22.07 20.03 10.16
CA VAL A 215 21.49 21.28 9.64
C VAL A 215 22.28 21.80 8.44
N GLY A 216 23.62 21.76 8.50
CA GLY A 216 24.49 22.25 7.42
C GLY A 216 24.39 21.40 6.14
N ALA A 217 24.24 20.10 6.28
CA ALA A 217 24.09 19.19 5.15
C ALA A 217 22.73 19.36 4.44
N LEU A 218 21.65 19.54 5.23
CA LEU A 218 20.29 19.75 4.69
C LEU A 218 20.02 21.18 4.19
N ALA A 219 20.91 22.12 4.49
CA ALA A 219 20.86 23.49 3.95
C ALA A 219 21.64 23.66 2.64
N ASP A 220 22.26 22.60 2.12
CA ASP A 220 23.01 22.64 0.85
C ASP A 220 22.02 22.83 -0.31
N GLU A 221 22.14 23.97 -1.00
CA GLU A 221 21.27 24.33 -2.13
C GLU A 221 21.65 23.58 -3.43
N ASP A 222 22.83 22.97 -3.48
CA ASP A 222 23.28 22.18 -4.63
C ASP A 222 22.82 20.69 -4.55
N ALA A 223 22.31 20.26 -3.38
CA ALA A 223 21.77 18.93 -3.16
C ALA A 223 20.22 18.93 -3.29
N LEU A 224 19.67 17.79 -3.66
CA LEU A 224 18.20 17.59 -3.68
C LEU A 224 17.81 16.54 -2.64
N PHE A 225 16.78 16.84 -1.87
CA PHE A 225 16.28 15.95 -0.84
C PHE A 225 14.75 15.83 -0.88
N THR A 226 14.26 14.67 -0.48
CA THR A 226 12.88 14.52 0.00
C THR A 226 12.94 14.23 1.49
N VAL A 227 12.29 15.04 2.30
CA VAL A 227 12.29 14.91 3.75
C VAL A 227 10.91 14.55 4.24
N PHE A 228 10.79 13.43 4.93
CA PHE A 228 9.61 13.04 5.69
C PHE A 228 9.76 13.62 7.11
N ALA A 229 9.08 14.73 7.37
CA ALA A 229 9.24 15.53 8.59
C ALA A 229 8.20 15.14 9.66
N PRO A 230 8.57 14.41 10.73
CA PRO A 230 7.63 14.09 11.80
C PRO A 230 7.29 15.33 12.62
N THR A 231 6.01 15.45 13.00
CA THR A 231 5.53 16.54 13.85
C THR A 231 6.02 16.42 15.29
N ASP A 232 5.85 17.49 16.08
CA ASP A 232 6.12 17.44 17.52
C ASP A 232 5.22 16.41 18.22
N GLU A 233 3.96 16.21 17.75
CA GLU A 233 3.06 15.16 18.22
C GLU A 233 3.58 13.75 17.86
N ALA A 234 4.15 13.57 16.67
CA ALA A 234 4.78 12.31 16.27
C ALA A 234 5.95 11.94 17.22
N PHE A 235 6.78 12.92 17.56
CA PHE A 235 7.85 12.72 18.56
C PHE A 235 7.26 12.45 19.96
N ALA A 236 6.22 13.17 20.38
CA ALA A 236 5.60 12.94 21.69
C ALA A 236 5.01 11.52 21.80
N ALA A 237 4.55 10.93 20.69
CA ALA A 237 4.04 9.56 20.65
C ALA A 237 5.14 8.50 20.91
N LEU A 238 6.43 8.80 20.62
CA LEU A 238 7.55 7.92 21.01
C LEU A 238 7.75 7.84 22.53
N GLY A 239 7.31 8.86 23.26
CA GLY A 239 7.53 8.99 24.70
C GLY A 239 8.86 9.66 25.06
N ASP A 240 8.83 10.38 26.22
CA ASP A 240 9.95 11.19 26.71
C ASP A 240 11.25 10.37 26.93
N ASP A 241 11.12 9.11 27.36
CA ASP A 241 12.26 8.23 27.63
C ASP A 241 12.97 7.82 26.32
N ALA A 242 12.23 7.52 25.26
CA ALA A 242 12.77 7.18 23.96
C ALA A 242 13.48 8.39 23.30
N ILE A 243 12.85 9.58 23.37
CA ILE A 243 13.45 10.81 22.87
C ILE A 243 14.73 11.12 23.63
N ALA A 244 14.74 10.99 24.98
CA ALA A 244 15.93 11.23 25.78
C ALA A 244 17.08 10.25 25.46
N ALA A 245 16.76 8.98 25.20
CA ALA A 245 17.69 7.96 24.78
C ALA A 245 18.33 8.31 23.41
N LEU A 246 17.50 8.68 22.41
CA LEU A 246 17.98 9.10 21.10
C LEU A 246 18.88 10.35 21.17
N LEU A 247 18.50 11.36 21.97
CA LEU A 247 19.32 12.58 22.15
C LEU A 247 20.63 12.33 22.90
N ALA A 248 20.72 11.25 23.68
CA ALA A 248 21.93 10.86 24.38
C ALA A 248 22.91 10.06 23.49
N ASP A 249 22.40 9.46 22.42
CA ASP A 249 23.15 8.67 21.44
C ASP A 249 23.12 9.36 20.07
N THR A 250 24.16 10.14 19.77
CA THR A 250 24.25 10.92 18.53
C THR A 250 24.30 10.02 17.28
N GLU A 251 24.86 8.82 17.38
CA GLU A 251 24.94 7.88 16.26
C GLU A 251 23.56 7.30 15.93
N ALA A 252 22.85 6.82 16.93
CA ALA A 252 21.47 6.36 16.80
C ALA A 252 20.54 7.49 16.31
N LEU A 253 20.67 8.69 16.85
CA LEU A 253 19.91 9.87 16.41
C LEU A 253 20.17 10.20 14.94
N THR A 254 21.45 10.18 14.51
CA THR A 254 21.82 10.44 13.12
C THR A 254 21.23 9.38 12.20
N ASN A 255 21.29 8.11 12.56
CA ASN A 255 20.70 7.01 11.79
C ASN A 255 19.18 7.18 11.63
N VAL A 256 18.47 7.49 12.72
CA VAL A 256 17.02 7.76 12.67
C VAL A 256 16.72 8.97 11.79
N LEU A 257 17.44 10.08 11.90
CA LEU A 257 17.20 11.27 11.08
C LEU A 257 17.48 11.03 9.59
N LEU A 258 18.54 10.29 9.25
CA LEU A 258 18.85 9.91 7.87
C LEU A 258 17.81 8.95 7.28
N TYR A 259 17.12 8.15 8.12
CA TYR A 259 15.99 7.31 7.71
C TYR A 259 14.72 8.09 7.34
N HIS A 260 14.70 9.39 7.58
CA HIS A 260 13.63 10.30 7.16
C HIS A 260 13.92 11.02 5.85
N ILE A 261 15.06 10.74 5.20
CA ILE A 261 15.54 11.53 4.07
C ILE A 261 15.84 10.61 2.88
N VAL A 262 15.25 10.95 1.73
CA VAL A 262 15.68 10.43 0.42
C VAL A 262 16.67 11.43 -0.16
N GLY A 263 17.86 10.96 -0.53
CA GLY A 263 18.91 11.78 -1.16
C GLY A 263 18.77 11.83 -2.68
N GLU A 264 19.35 12.88 -3.27
CA GLU A 264 19.49 13.05 -4.72
C GLU A 264 18.16 13.14 -5.51
N ALA A 265 17.01 13.25 -4.84
CA ALA A 265 15.71 13.34 -5.46
C ALA A 265 14.75 14.26 -4.70
N ALA A 266 13.93 15.00 -5.44
CA ALA A 266 12.75 15.69 -4.96
C ALA A 266 11.52 14.90 -5.45
N VAL A 267 11.04 13.97 -4.63
CA VAL A 267 9.93 13.06 -4.92
C VAL A 267 8.64 13.72 -4.45
N ASP A 268 7.77 14.13 -5.36
CA ASP A 268 6.44 14.64 -5.01
C ASP A 268 5.48 13.49 -4.63
N SER A 269 4.30 13.83 -4.11
CA SER A 269 3.32 12.83 -3.68
C SER A 269 2.82 11.94 -4.82
N ILE A 270 2.78 12.44 -6.05
CA ILE A 270 2.38 11.66 -7.23
C ILE A 270 3.46 10.65 -7.60
N ASP A 271 4.73 11.08 -7.62
CA ASP A 271 5.85 10.16 -7.82
C ASP A 271 5.92 9.11 -6.69
N ALA A 272 5.66 9.51 -5.43
CA ALA A 272 5.59 8.57 -4.31
C ALA A 272 4.44 7.56 -4.48
N ILE A 273 3.24 7.99 -4.85
CA ILE A 273 2.10 7.10 -5.12
C ILE A 273 2.42 6.09 -6.23
N ALA A 274 3.14 6.51 -7.28
CA ALA A 274 3.57 5.61 -8.34
C ALA A 274 4.49 4.48 -7.82
N LEU A 275 5.20 4.70 -6.71
CA LEU A 275 6.05 3.70 -6.05
C LEU A 275 5.28 2.78 -5.09
N TYR A 276 3.95 2.76 -5.15
CA TYR A 276 3.10 1.89 -4.31
C TYR A 276 3.62 0.45 -4.24
N GLY A 277 3.79 -0.08 -3.02
CA GLY A 277 4.27 -1.44 -2.77
C GLY A 277 5.75 -1.66 -3.07
N GLN A 278 6.50 -0.62 -3.43
CA GLN A 278 7.93 -0.69 -3.65
C GLN A 278 8.70 -0.21 -2.41
N MET A 279 9.93 -0.67 -2.28
CA MET A 279 10.87 -0.18 -1.28
C MET A 279 11.66 1.01 -1.84
N VAL A 280 11.83 2.03 -1.02
CA VAL A 280 12.64 3.22 -1.31
C VAL A 280 13.79 3.28 -0.31
N THR A 281 15.01 3.32 -0.83
CA THR A 281 16.22 3.39 0.01
C THR A 281 16.42 4.82 0.53
N MET A 282 16.55 4.94 1.84
CA MET A 282 16.77 6.20 2.55
C MET A 282 18.26 6.53 2.65
N LEU A 283 18.58 7.72 3.18
CA LEU A 283 19.98 8.19 3.24
C LEU A 283 20.86 7.39 4.22
N ASN A 284 20.28 6.64 5.13
CA ASN A 284 20.94 5.67 6.01
C ASN A 284 21.09 4.26 5.40
N GLU A 285 20.78 4.11 4.10
CA GLU A 285 20.84 2.84 3.35
C GLU A 285 19.75 1.82 3.74
N ALA A 286 18.87 2.12 4.70
CA ALA A 286 17.71 1.30 5.02
C ALA A 286 16.53 1.64 4.11
N ASP A 287 15.62 0.67 3.91
CA ASP A 287 14.47 0.82 3.02
C ASP A 287 13.19 1.19 3.80
N VAL A 288 12.33 1.99 3.18
CA VAL A 288 10.94 2.20 3.58
C VAL A 288 10.00 1.66 2.52
N THR A 289 8.81 1.25 2.93
CA THR A 289 7.73 0.85 2.02
C THR A 289 6.79 2.01 1.77
N ILE A 290 6.41 2.22 0.51
CA ILE A 290 5.39 3.19 0.13
C ILE A 290 4.05 2.47 0.01
N ASP A 291 3.04 2.94 0.75
CA ASP A 291 1.70 2.37 0.74
C ASP A 291 0.63 3.46 0.57
N VAL A 292 -0.55 3.06 0.10
CA VAL A 292 -1.71 3.94 -0.02
C VAL A 292 -2.92 3.20 0.55
N ARG A 293 -3.44 3.69 1.67
CA ARG A 293 -4.57 3.11 2.41
C ARG A 293 -5.69 4.15 2.48
N ASP A 294 -6.89 3.79 2.07
CA ASP A 294 -8.05 4.68 2.08
C ASP A 294 -7.82 6.05 1.39
N GLY A 295 -7.02 6.07 0.33
CA GLY A 295 -6.67 7.29 -0.40
C GLY A 295 -5.59 8.16 0.27
N GLU A 296 -4.91 7.67 1.29
CA GLU A 296 -3.86 8.39 2.00
C GLU A 296 -2.50 7.72 1.80
N LEU A 297 -1.46 8.54 1.62
CA LEU A 297 -0.08 8.07 1.42
C LEU A 297 0.55 7.72 2.78
N TYR A 298 1.21 6.57 2.84
CA TYR A 298 1.95 6.09 4.00
C TYR A 298 3.39 5.78 3.63
N ILE A 299 4.28 6.08 4.56
CA ILE A 299 5.69 5.66 4.54
C ILE A 299 5.84 4.68 5.70
N ASN A 300 6.00 3.39 5.41
CA ASN A 300 5.78 2.32 6.38
C ASN A 300 4.37 2.45 7.00
N ASP A 301 4.27 2.64 8.31
CA ASP A 301 3.00 2.86 9.01
C ASP A 301 2.70 4.34 9.29
N SER A 302 3.62 5.25 8.93
CA SER A 302 3.45 6.69 9.15
C SER A 302 2.64 7.31 8.01
N LYS A 303 1.54 7.98 8.36
CA LYS A 303 0.70 8.71 7.41
C LYS A 303 1.33 10.04 7.01
N VAL A 304 1.31 10.34 5.73
CA VAL A 304 1.66 11.67 5.23
C VAL A 304 0.45 12.60 5.41
N ILE A 305 0.56 13.54 6.36
CA ILE A 305 -0.54 14.47 6.73
C ILE A 305 -0.49 15.78 5.96
N ILE A 306 0.69 16.22 5.52
CA ILE A 306 0.84 17.36 4.60
C ILE A 306 1.79 16.92 3.49
N LYS A 307 1.32 17.02 2.26
CA LYS A 307 2.06 16.60 1.06
C LYS A 307 2.69 17.82 0.38
N ASP A 308 3.81 17.64 -0.31
CA ASP A 308 4.33 18.54 -1.35
C ASP A 308 4.65 19.99 -0.92
N ILE A 309 5.30 20.17 0.24
CA ILE A 309 5.83 21.49 0.63
C ILE A 309 7.14 21.72 -0.13
N PRO A 310 7.17 22.66 -1.10
CA PRO A 310 8.35 22.88 -1.94
C PRO A 310 9.42 23.66 -1.19
N ALA A 311 10.67 23.19 -1.31
CA ALA A 311 11.87 23.87 -0.84
C ALA A 311 12.83 24.12 -2.00
N THR A 312 13.72 25.12 -1.89
CA THR A 312 14.72 25.43 -2.92
C THR A 312 15.65 24.26 -3.22
N ASN A 313 15.81 23.35 -2.26
CA ASN A 313 16.64 22.16 -2.35
C ASN A 313 15.87 20.85 -2.15
N GLY A 314 14.57 20.82 -2.47
CA GLY A 314 13.80 19.59 -2.43
C GLY A 314 12.32 19.74 -2.06
N ILE A 315 11.79 18.70 -1.43
CA ILE A 315 10.37 18.61 -1.01
C ILE A 315 10.29 18.10 0.43
N ILE A 316 9.34 18.63 1.20
CA ILE A 316 9.02 18.15 2.54
C ILE A 316 7.61 17.54 2.52
N HIS A 317 7.49 16.35 3.09
CA HIS A 317 6.23 15.71 3.46
C HIS A 317 6.14 15.61 4.97
N VAL A 318 5.10 16.17 5.57
CA VAL A 318 4.90 16.07 7.03
C VAL A 318 4.21 14.76 7.36
N ILE A 319 4.72 14.06 8.36
CA ILE A 319 4.25 12.74 8.77
C ILE A 319 3.83 12.72 10.24
N ASP A 320 2.89 11.82 10.59
CA ASP A 320 2.28 11.72 11.93
C ASP A 320 3.03 10.77 12.88
N MET A 321 4.03 10.02 12.39
CA MET A 321 4.87 9.15 13.22
C MET A 321 6.35 9.30 12.85
N VAL A 322 7.24 9.12 13.83
CA VAL A 322 8.68 9.05 13.59
C VAL A 322 9.03 7.71 12.95
N LEU A 323 9.74 7.73 11.84
CA LEU A 323 10.26 6.52 11.20
C LEU A 323 11.45 6.00 12.01
N ILE A 324 11.33 4.81 12.54
CA ILE A 324 12.44 4.14 13.23
C ILE A 324 12.98 3.08 12.28
N PRO A 325 14.26 3.18 11.85
CA PRO A 325 14.85 2.12 11.07
C PRO A 325 14.86 0.83 11.88
N GLU A 326 14.56 -0.28 11.25
CA GLU A 326 14.90 -1.56 11.86
C GLU A 326 16.41 -1.51 12.09
N SER A 327 16.83 -1.54 13.37
CA SER A 327 18.24 -1.43 13.68
C SER A 327 18.98 -2.60 13.03
N GLU A 328 19.88 -2.32 12.08
CA GLU A 328 20.92 -3.30 11.69
C GLU A 328 21.84 -3.64 12.90
N ASP A 329 21.80 -2.81 13.94
CA ASP A 329 22.25 -3.07 15.31
C ASP A 329 21.16 -3.70 16.22
N ALA A 330 20.07 -4.25 15.70
CA ALA A 330 19.57 -5.48 16.30
C ALA A 330 20.77 -6.43 16.16
N ALA A 331 21.63 -6.46 17.18
CA ALA A 331 22.78 -7.35 17.25
C ALA A 331 22.34 -8.65 16.63
N GLU A 332 23.05 -9.10 15.57
CA GLU A 332 22.79 -10.44 14.96
C GLU A 332 22.31 -11.29 16.10
N PRO A 333 21.08 -11.86 16.03
CA PRO A 333 20.48 -12.47 17.19
C PRO A 333 21.52 -13.38 17.83
N THR A 334 21.96 -13.05 19.04
CA THR A 334 23.14 -13.64 19.67
C THR A 334 22.87 -15.06 20.18
N GLY A 335 21.65 -15.58 19.89
CA GLY A 335 21.25 -16.90 20.30
C GLY A 335 19.85 -17.28 19.82
N THR A 336 19.50 -18.52 20.08
CA THR A 336 18.17 -19.06 19.84
C THR A 336 17.13 -18.43 20.77
N ILE A 337 15.85 -18.63 20.50
CA ILE A 337 14.74 -18.24 21.38
C ILE A 337 15.00 -18.69 22.83
N VAL A 338 15.56 -19.91 23.01
CA VAL A 338 15.87 -20.45 24.33
C VAL A 338 17.05 -19.73 24.98
N ASP A 339 18.10 -19.40 24.20
CA ASP A 339 19.27 -18.67 24.74
C ASP A 339 18.87 -17.30 25.26
N ILE A 340 18.01 -16.58 24.50
CA ILE A 340 17.47 -15.26 24.88
C ILE A 340 16.63 -15.39 26.15
N ALA A 341 15.70 -16.37 26.20
CA ALA A 341 14.86 -16.57 27.38
C ALA A 341 15.68 -16.95 28.63
N GLN A 342 16.77 -17.73 28.47
CA GLN A 342 17.67 -18.10 29.59
C GLN A 342 18.52 -16.93 30.07
N ALA A 343 18.88 -15.99 29.17
CA ALA A 343 19.68 -14.82 29.51
C ALA A 343 18.88 -13.72 30.25
N ASP A 344 17.55 -13.69 30.09
CA ASP A 344 16.69 -12.68 30.69
C ASP A 344 16.01 -13.23 31.98
N PRO A 345 16.29 -12.62 33.16
CA PRO A 345 15.71 -13.04 34.41
C PRO A 345 14.20 -13.04 34.49
N GLN A 346 13.51 -12.23 33.67
CA GLN A 346 12.04 -12.12 33.66
C GLN A 346 11.35 -13.39 33.11
N PHE A 347 12.09 -14.32 32.50
CA PHE A 347 11.56 -15.57 31.94
C PHE A 347 11.96 -16.83 32.77
N SER A 348 12.39 -16.66 34.03
CA SER A 348 12.90 -17.76 34.83
C SER A 348 11.87 -18.88 35.03
N THR A 349 10.58 -18.52 35.15
CA THR A 349 9.48 -19.49 35.28
C THR A 349 9.19 -20.20 33.95
N LEU A 350 9.21 -19.46 32.83
CA LEU A 350 9.05 -20.00 31.48
C LEU A 350 10.16 -21.03 31.17
N VAL A 351 11.41 -20.69 31.43
CA VAL A 351 12.56 -21.60 31.24
C VAL A 351 12.38 -22.87 32.06
N THR A 352 12.01 -22.76 33.34
CA THR A 352 11.72 -23.93 34.22
C THR A 352 10.59 -24.80 33.66
N ALA A 353 9.54 -24.17 33.09
CA ALA A 353 8.43 -24.89 32.47
C ALA A 353 8.85 -25.60 31.18
N LEU A 354 9.67 -24.97 30.33
CA LEU A 354 10.21 -25.56 29.11
C LEU A 354 11.13 -26.75 29.41
N GLU A 355 11.97 -26.66 30.48
CA GLU A 355 12.80 -27.80 30.96
C GLU A 355 11.95 -28.96 31.45
N ALA A 356 10.89 -28.67 32.22
CA ALA A 356 9.99 -29.71 32.74
C ALA A 356 9.20 -30.42 31.63
N ALA A 357 8.90 -29.73 30.53
CA ALA A 357 8.17 -30.27 29.38
C ALA A 357 9.09 -30.89 28.30
N ASP A 358 10.42 -30.88 28.49
CA ASP A 358 11.44 -31.34 27.51
C ASP A 358 11.37 -30.60 26.14
N LEU A 359 10.95 -29.34 26.15
CA LEU A 359 10.79 -28.49 24.93
C LEU A 359 12.02 -27.65 24.61
N VAL A 360 13.00 -27.56 25.49
CA VAL A 360 14.22 -26.76 25.32
C VAL A 360 14.95 -27.12 24.02
N SER A 361 15.16 -28.40 23.73
CA SER A 361 15.84 -28.83 22.52
C SER A 361 15.05 -28.59 21.24
N THR A 362 13.73 -28.57 21.32
CA THR A 362 12.86 -28.30 20.18
C THR A 362 12.89 -26.80 19.81
N LEU A 363 12.79 -25.91 20.82
CA LEU A 363 12.80 -24.45 20.59
C LEU A 363 14.21 -23.87 20.44
N ALA A 364 15.27 -24.67 20.68
CA ALA A 364 16.65 -24.31 20.38
C ALA A 364 17.16 -24.85 19.03
N ASP A 365 16.29 -25.46 18.23
CA ASP A 365 16.67 -25.99 16.91
C ASP A 365 16.86 -24.79 15.94
N GLU A 366 18.10 -24.54 15.53
CA GLU A 366 18.47 -23.47 14.59
C GLU A 366 17.97 -23.71 13.15
N THR A 367 17.49 -24.91 12.85
CA THR A 367 16.96 -25.27 11.52
C THR A 367 15.44 -25.05 11.41
N ALA A 368 14.76 -24.87 12.52
CA ALA A 368 13.34 -24.55 12.61
C ALA A 368 13.14 -23.06 12.85
N VAL A 369 11.97 -22.54 12.46
CA VAL A 369 11.61 -21.14 12.68
C VAL A 369 10.36 -21.07 13.54
N PHE A 370 10.38 -20.24 14.59
CA PHE A 370 9.28 -20.12 15.53
C PHE A 370 8.91 -18.66 15.78
N THR A 371 7.62 -18.45 16.12
CA THR A 371 7.17 -17.26 16.84
C THR A 371 6.77 -17.72 18.24
N VAL A 372 7.36 -17.15 19.28
CA VAL A 372 7.07 -17.50 20.67
C VAL A 372 6.47 -16.30 21.39
N PHE A 373 5.28 -16.50 21.95
CA PHE A 373 4.66 -15.54 22.86
C PHE A 373 5.09 -15.89 24.29
N ALA A 374 6.07 -15.14 24.81
CA ALA A 374 6.76 -15.45 26.07
C ALA A 374 6.11 -14.71 27.26
N PRO A 375 5.39 -15.41 28.15
CA PRO A 375 4.87 -14.79 29.36
C PRO A 375 6.00 -14.53 30.36
N THR A 376 5.94 -13.35 30.99
CA THR A 376 6.88 -12.99 32.07
C THR A 376 6.63 -13.75 33.37
N ASP A 377 7.58 -13.69 34.30
CA ASP A 377 7.39 -14.23 35.67
C ASP A 377 6.17 -13.60 36.38
N ASP A 378 5.88 -12.30 36.11
CA ASP A 378 4.68 -11.61 36.61
C ASP A 378 3.41 -12.20 35.97
N ALA A 379 3.42 -12.51 34.67
CA ALA A 379 2.31 -13.20 34.00
C ALA A 379 2.02 -14.58 34.62
N PHE A 380 3.07 -15.35 34.91
CA PHE A 380 2.93 -16.62 35.63
C PHE A 380 2.41 -16.42 37.06
N ALA A 381 2.83 -15.37 37.77
CA ALA A 381 2.37 -15.09 39.12
C ALA A 381 0.84 -14.88 39.19
N LEU A 382 0.21 -14.41 38.11
CA LEU A 382 -1.25 -14.27 38.02
C LEU A 382 -1.98 -15.62 38.10
N LEU A 383 -1.36 -16.71 37.67
CA LEU A 383 -1.91 -18.08 37.78
C LEU A 383 -1.93 -18.57 39.21
N GLY A 384 -1.05 -18.06 40.06
CA GLY A 384 -0.85 -18.50 41.44
C GLY A 384 0.06 -19.73 41.56
N THR A 385 0.82 -19.78 42.68
CA THR A 385 1.86 -20.79 42.92
C THR A 385 1.32 -22.23 42.93
N ASP A 386 0.10 -22.44 43.39
CA ASP A 386 -0.51 -23.80 43.46
C ASP A 386 -0.83 -24.31 42.04
N THR A 387 -1.29 -23.45 41.15
CA THR A 387 -1.56 -23.79 39.74
C THR A 387 -0.25 -24.14 39.03
N ILE A 388 0.79 -23.29 39.17
CA ILE A 388 2.11 -23.53 38.57
C ILE A 388 2.69 -24.87 39.02
N ASN A 389 2.65 -25.15 40.31
CA ASN A 389 3.13 -26.44 40.83
C ASN A 389 2.34 -27.63 40.29
N SER A 390 1.03 -27.48 40.11
CA SER A 390 0.17 -28.51 39.53
C SER A 390 0.51 -28.75 38.07
N LEU A 391 0.76 -27.69 37.29
CA LEU A 391 1.16 -27.77 35.86
C LEU A 391 2.55 -28.45 35.73
N LEU A 392 3.51 -28.07 36.55
CA LEU A 392 4.85 -28.71 36.57
C LEU A 392 4.81 -30.20 36.89
N ALA A 393 3.78 -30.67 37.63
CA ALA A 393 3.57 -32.09 37.95
C ALA A 393 2.79 -32.83 36.85
N ASP A 394 2.07 -32.12 35.96
CA ASP A 394 1.32 -32.68 34.83
C ASP A 394 1.94 -32.26 33.48
N VAL A 395 3.01 -33.00 33.12
CA VAL A 395 3.79 -32.72 31.91
C VAL A 395 2.94 -32.68 30.64
N PRO A 396 1.97 -33.58 30.39
CA PRO A 396 1.11 -33.45 29.18
C PRO A 396 0.32 -32.16 29.10
N THR A 397 -0.30 -31.72 30.19
CA THR A 397 -1.04 -30.44 30.24
C THR A 397 -0.09 -29.27 30.10
N LEU A 398 1.07 -29.28 30.74
CA LEU A 398 2.10 -28.26 30.60
C LEU A 398 2.60 -28.14 29.15
N THR A 399 2.88 -29.26 28.49
CA THR A 399 3.31 -29.27 27.09
C THR A 399 2.25 -28.69 26.17
N ASN A 400 0.96 -29.00 26.38
CA ASN A 400 -0.13 -28.42 25.61
C ASN A 400 -0.22 -26.89 25.77
N ILE A 401 -0.08 -26.41 27.00
CA ILE A 401 -0.06 -24.96 27.28
C ILE A 401 1.15 -24.29 26.64
N LEU A 402 2.35 -24.82 26.76
CA LEU A 402 3.55 -24.23 26.20
C LEU A 402 3.54 -24.23 24.67
N THR A 403 3.03 -25.28 24.04
CA THR A 403 2.89 -25.32 22.58
C THR A 403 1.76 -24.43 22.07
N TYR A 404 0.80 -24.04 22.92
CA TYR A 404 -0.20 -22.99 22.62
C TYR A 404 0.39 -21.56 22.65
N HIS A 405 1.62 -21.38 23.09
CA HIS A 405 2.36 -20.11 23.04
C HIS A 405 3.28 -20.00 21.81
N VAL A 406 3.26 -20.99 20.92
CA VAL A 406 4.22 -21.09 19.81
C VAL A 406 3.48 -21.21 18.48
N ILE A 407 3.91 -20.43 17.49
CA ILE A 407 3.61 -20.66 16.07
C ILE A 407 4.84 -21.37 15.47
N GLY A 408 4.63 -22.50 14.81
CA GLY A 408 5.68 -23.23 14.11
C GLY A 408 5.89 -22.77 12.68
N ASP A 409 7.10 -22.99 12.17
CA ASP A 409 7.49 -22.77 10.77
C ASP A 409 7.37 -21.32 10.26
N GLN A 410 7.19 -20.34 11.13
CA GLN A 410 7.06 -18.93 10.78
C GLN A 410 7.66 -18.01 11.84
N ALA A 411 8.35 -16.94 11.40
CA ALA A 411 8.68 -15.78 12.22
C ALA A 411 7.69 -14.66 11.88
N VAL A 412 6.68 -14.47 12.74
CA VAL A 412 5.63 -13.47 12.55
C VAL A 412 6.00 -12.23 13.36
N GLY A 413 6.46 -11.17 12.72
CA GLY A 413 6.72 -9.89 13.39
C GLY A 413 5.42 -9.14 13.72
N SER A 414 5.52 -8.14 14.61
CA SER A 414 4.37 -7.36 15.10
C SER A 414 3.57 -6.70 13.97
N ALA A 415 4.21 -6.18 12.94
CA ALA A 415 3.54 -5.59 11.78
C ALA A 415 2.65 -6.61 11.05
N THR A 416 3.15 -7.84 10.84
CA THR A 416 2.36 -8.94 10.27
C THR A 416 1.24 -9.36 11.22
N ALA A 417 1.50 -9.46 12.54
CA ALA A 417 0.51 -9.81 13.53
C ALA A 417 -0.64 -8.77 13.61
N ILE A 418 -0.33 -7.48 13.50
CA ILE A 418 -1.31 -6.39 13.44
C ILE A 418 -2.20 -6.51 12.19
N SER A 419 -1.65 -6.93 11.05
CA SER A 419 -2.42 -7.16 9.82
C SER A 419 -3.45 -8.31 9.95
N LEU A 420 -3.30 -9.16 10.97
CA LEU A 420 -4.21 -10.26 11.30
C LEU A 420 -5.30 -9.87 12.29
N ASP A 421 -5.50 -8.58 12.56
CA ASP A 421 -6.55 -8.08 13.47
C ASP A 421 -7.93 -8.69 13.13
N GLY A 422 -8.60 -9.20 14.17
CA GLY A 422 -9.89 -9.90 14.03
C GLY A 422 -9.83 -11.31 13.46
N SER A 423 -8.63 -11.87 13.25
CA SER A 423 -8.40 -13.23 12.73
C SER A 423 -8.00 -14.21 13.83
N ASP A 424 -8.19 -15.51 13.57
CA ASP A 424 -7.70 -16.57 14.41
C ASP A 424 -6.43 -17.19 13.79
N VAL A 425 -5.40 -17.41 14.61
CA VAL A 425 -4.11 -17.98 14.23
C VAL A 425 -3.93 -19.35 14.87
N GLU A 426 -3.54 -20.36 14.08
CA GLU A 426 -3.27 -21.72 14.56
C GLU A 426 -1.92 -21.78 15.29
N MET A 427 -1.93 -22.35 16.49
CA MET A 427 -0.76 -22.53 17.33
C MET A 427 -0.17 -23.95 17.17
N LEU A 428 1.05 -24.17 17.67
CA LEU A 428 1.77 -25.45 17.51
C LEU A 428 1.04 -26.66 18.12
N ASN A 429 0.16 -26.43 19.09
CA ASN A 429 -0.69 -27.50 19.66
C ASN A 429 -1.92 -27.83 18.81
N GLY A 430 -2.20 -27.06 17.73
CA GLY A 430 -3.35 -27.19 16.84
C GLY A 430 -4.61 -26.43 17.26
N ASP A 431 -4.58 -25.74 18.41
CA ASP A 431 -5.66 -24.82 18.79
C ASP A 431 -5.41 -23.42 18.21
N THR A 432 -6.44 -22.56 18.17
CA THR A 432 -6.33 -21.22 17.65
C THR A 432 -6.32 -20.14 18.75
N VAL A 433 -5.60 -19.05 18.49
CA VAL A 433 -5.61 -17.83 19.30
C VAL A 433 -6.23 -16.70 18.48
N SER A 434 -7.09 -15.92 19.07
CA SER A 434 -7.66 -14.70 18.44
C SER A 434 -6.68 -13.54 18.53
N VAL A 435 -6.39 -12.93 17.40
CA VAL A 435 -5.56 -11.72 17.31
C VAL A 435 -6.47 -10.49 17.30
N SER A 436 -6.20 -9.48 18.13
CA SER A 436 -6.92 -8.21 18.12
C SER A 436 -5.98 -7.05 18.42
N VAL A 437 -6.31 -5.87 17.85
CA VAL A 437 -5.59 -4.63 18.13
C VAL A 437 -6.53 -3.66 18.83
N GLN A 438 -6.15 -3.18 20.01
CA GLN A 438 -6.94 -2.25 20.81
C GLN A 438 -6.03 -1.10 21.25
N ASP A 439 -6.41 0.13 20.90
CA ASP A 439 -5.63 1.34 21.21
C ASP A 439 -4.15 1.24 20.81
N GLY A 440 -3.86 0.57 19.66
CA GLY A 440 -2.50 0.36 19.14
C GLY A 440 -1.72 -0.78 19.81
N THR A 441 -2.31 -1.49 20.78
CA THR A 441 -1.69 -2.64 21.44
C THR A 441 -2.22 -3.94 20.84
N LEU A 442 -1.30 -4.85 20.50
CA LEU A 442 -1.61 -6.19 20.00
C LEU A 442 -2.01 -7.10 21.16
N TYR A 443 -3.12 -7.81 21.02
CA TYR A 443 -3.62 -8.79 21.97
C TYR A 443 -3.73 -10.17 21.33
N LEU A 444 -3.43 -11.18 22.11
CA LEU A 444 -3.67 -12.59 21.82
C LEU A 444 -4.69 -13.13 22.84
N ASN A 445 -5.91 -13.38 22.39
CA ASN A 445 -7.07 -13.52 23.29
C ASN A 445 -7.17 -12.27 24.19
N ASP A 446 -6.95 -12.45 25.50
CA ASP A 446 -6.99 -11.38 26.51
C ASP A 446 -5.58 -10.93 26.96
N SER A 447 -4.50 -11.49 26.38
CA SER A 447 -3.11 -11.19 26.76
C SER A 447 -2.52 -10.10 25.88
N ALA A 448 -2.02 -9.03 26.48
CA ALA A 448 -1.36 -7.93 25.77
C ALA A 448 0.11 -8.29 25.43
N VAL A 449 0.52 -7.95 24.22
CA VAL A 449 1.95 -7.93 23.84
C VAL A 449 2.58 -6.66 24.41
N ILE A 450 3.47 -6.83 25.39
CA ILE A 450 4.13 -5.72 26.11
C ILE A 450 5.49 -5.36 25.54
N VAL A 451 6.21 -6.33 24.90
CA VAL A 451 7.43 -6.09 24.14
C VAL A 451 7.34 -6.93 22.85
N PRO A 452 7.14 -6.32 21.70
CA PRO A 452 7.15 -7.02 20.43
C PRO A 452 8.57 -7.22 19.88
N ASP A 453 8.72 -8.12 18.91
CA ASP A 453 9.85 -8.24 17.97
C ASP A 453 11.23 -8.44 18.58
N VAL A 454 11.36 -9.23 19.66
CA VAL A 454 12.67 -9.69 20.15
C VAL A 454 13.20 -10.79 19.21
N VAL A 455 14.16 -10.42 18.36
CA VAL A 455 14.68 -11.31 17.30
C VAL A 455 15.65 -12.34 17.84
N ALA A 456 15.48 -13.61 17.43
CA ALA A 456 16.33 -14.75 17.73
C ALA A 456 16.87 -15.39 16.44
N THR A 457 17.98 -16.15 16.51
CA THR A 457 18.55 -16.85 15.33
C THR A 457 17.58 -17.82 14.67
N ASN A 458 16.58 -18.30 15.42
CA ASN A 458 15.59 -19.25 14.96
C ASN A 458 14.14 -18.72 15.11
N GLY A 459 13.92 -17.40 15.06
CA GLY A 459 12.57 -16.83 15.06
C GLY A 459 12.43 -15.52 15.82
N VAL A 460 11.23 -15.25 16.32
CA VAL A 460 10.89 -14.03 17.03
C VAL A 460 10.15 -14.33 18.34
N ILE A 461 10.40 -13.51 19.35
CA ILE A 461 9.73 -13.57 20.65
C ILE A 461 8.88 -12.30 20.82
N HIS A 462 7.62 -12.47 21.20
CA HIS A 462 6.77 -11.38 21.69
C HIS A 462 6.49 -11.62 23.18
N VAL A 463 6.85 -10.64 23.99
CA VAL A 463 6.65 -10.74 25.45
C VAL A 463 5.19 -10.38 25.77
N ILE A 464 4.54 -11.23 26.57
CA ILE A 464 3.13 -11.07 26.93
C ILE A 464 2.92 -10.97 28.44
N ASP A 465 1.86 -10.26 28.84
CA ASP A 465 1.52 -9.95 30.22
C ASP A 465 0.69 -11.03 30.93
N ALA A 466 0.18 -12.02 30.19
CA ALA A 466 -0.59 -13.13 30.75
C ALA A 466 -0.27 -14.45 30.05
N VAL A 467 -0.40 -15.57 30.76
CA VAL A 467 -0.21 -16.92 30.20
C VAL A 467 -1.43 -17.30 29.36
N LEU A 468 -1.22 -17.67 28.08
CA LEU A 468 -2.27 -18.17 27.23
C LEU A 468 -2.74 -19.56 27.68
N THR A 469 -4.04 -19.74 27.83
CA THR A 469 -4.62 -21.04 28.16
C THR A 469 -5.42 -21.58 26.99
N PRO A 470 -5.09 -22.78 26.47
CA PRO A 470 -5.87 -23.37 25.39
C PRO A 470 -7.32 -23.59 25.83
N PRO A 471 -8.29 -23.56 24.88
CA PRO A 471 -9.69 -23.81 25.20
C PRO A 471 -9.87 -25.24 25.80
N GLU A 472 -10.78 -25.39 26.75
CA GLU A 472 -11.12 -26.70 27.29
C GLU A 472 -11.70 -27.59 26.17
N SER A 473 -11.04 -28.74 25.89
CA SER A 473 -11.43 -29.70 24.86
C SER A 473 -12.62 -30.58 25.28
#